data_cc92179fb71d15865fae06ed26a3f982
#
_entry.id   cc92179fb71d15865fae06ed26a3f982
#
_cell.length_a   1.000
_cell.length_b   1.000
_cell.length_c   1.000
_cell.angle_alpha   90.00
_cell.angle_beta   90.00
_cell.angle_gamma   90.00
#
_symmetry.space_group_name_H-M   'P 1'
#
loop_
_entity.id
_entity.type
_entity.pdbx_description
1 polymer ?
#
loop_
_entity_poly.entity_id
_entity_poly.type
_entity_poly.pdbx_seq_one_letter_code
_entity_poly.pdbx_strand_id
1 'polypeptide(L)'
;MKPILFMLTISSTLLFAISSKQDDQTGLVWQDNQAVSQNEMMQEEAIAYCQKLKLDGFEDWRLPTLKEAYTIVDLTRERPALKKGFEMRDDERFWTSTPFAKNPGKEAWRISMSYGEAEPYKKNRSYRVRCVRGELKH
;
A
#
# COMPACT_ATOMS: atom_id res chain seq x y z
N MET A 1 5.20 -48.69 37.64
CA MET A 1 5.74 -47.82 36.53
C MET A 1 4.67 -46.84 36.15
N LYS A 2 4.89 -45.55 36.39
CA LYS A 2 4.02 -44.50 35.89
C LYS A 2 4.45 -44.14 34.47
N PRO A 3 3.48 -44.11 33.47
CA PRO A 3 3.85 -43.67 32.15
C PRO A 3 4.22 -42.19 32.18
N ILE A 4 5.38 -41.87 31.61
CA ILE A 4 5.79 -40.50 31.43
C ILE A 4 5.03 -40.00 30.19
N LEU A 5 4.08 -39.10 30.40
CA LEU A 5 3.40 -38.40 29.33
C LEU A 5 4.31 -37.29 28.83
N PHE A 6 4.93 -37.52 27.68
CA PHE A 6 5.58 -36.41 26.96
C PHE A 6 4.48 -35.57 26.32
N MET A 7 4.15 -34.43 26.93
CA MET A 7 3.41 -33.40 26.24
C MET A 7 4.34 -32.79 25.18
N LEU A 8 4.15 -33.19 23.94
CA LEU A 8 4.70 -32.44 22.81
C LEU A 8 3.92 -31.11 22.77
N THR A 9 4.48 -30.07 23.35
CA THR A 9 4.04 -28.72 23.09
C THR A 9 4.44 -28.38 21.66
N ILE A 10 3.49 -28.53 20.74
CA ILE A 10 3.65 -28.00 19.37
C ILE A 10 3.59 -26.49 19.54
N SER A 11 4.77 -25.86 19.62
CA SER A 11 4.90 -24.42 19.50
C SER A 11 4.58 -24.09 18.04
N SER A 12 3.30 -23.77 17.76
CA SER A 12 2.94 -23.16 16.51
C SER A 12 3.50 -21.73 16.54
N THR A 13 4.69 -21.55 16.00
CA THR A 13 5.14 -20.23 15.60
C THR A 13 4.19 -19.76 14.51
N LEU A 14 3.25 -18.90 14.88
CA LEU A 14 2.46 -18.13 13.94
C LEU A 14 3.44 -17.21 13.20
N LEU A 15 3.88 -17.68 12.02
CA LEU A 15 4.54 -16.82 11.05
C LEU A 15 3.46 -15.87 10.53
N PHE A 16 3.34 -14.69 11.17
CA PHE A 16 2.62 -13.58 10.58
C PHE A 16 3.37 -13.16 9.33
N ALA A 17 2.80 -13.43 8.15
CA ALA A 17 3.29 -12.81 6.93
C ALA A 17 3.29 -11.30 7.16
N ILE A 18 4.42 -10.63 6.87
CA ILE A 18 4.52 -9.18 6.93
C ILE A 18 3.53 -8.64 5.91
N SER A 19 2.48 -7.96 6.38
CA SER A 19 1.39 -7.43 5.56
C SER A 19 1.48 -5.92 5.39
N SER A 20 2.36 -5.27 6.15
CA SER A 20 2.60 -3.84 6.09
C SER A 20 4.08 -3.53 6.25
N LYS A 21 4.47 -2.35 5.77
CA LYS A 21 5.84 -1.86 5.84
C LYS A 21 5.86 -0.46 6.42
N GLN A 22 6.58 -0.28 7.52
CA GLN A 22 6.87 1.06 8.04
C GLN A 22 8.04 1.67 7.26
N ASP A 23 7.86 2.91 6.83
CA ASP A 23 8.92 3.73 6.26
C ASP A 23 9.52 4.59 7.36
N ASP A 24 10.76 4.29 7.76
CA ASP A 24 11.42 4.97 8.88
C ASP A 24 11.70 6.45 8.60
N GLN A 25 11.84 6.84 7.35
CA GLN A 25 12.11 8.23 6.97
C GLN A 25 10.89 9.12 7.17
N THR A 26 9.70 8.62 6.89
CA THR A 26 8.46 9.39 6.94
C THR A 26 7.59 9.05 8.16
N GLY A 27 7.77 7.87 8.73
CA GLY A 27 6.91 7.33 9.77
C GLY A 27 5.60 6.73 9.26
N LEU A 28 5.34 6.80 7.96
CA LEU A 28 4.16 6.20 7.34
C LEU A 28 4.26 4.68 7.33
N VAL A 29 3.11 4.02 7.46
CA VAL A 29 2.98 2.57 7.34
C VAL A 29 2.19 2.28 6.07
N TRP A 30 2.73 1.42 5.22
CA TRP A 30 2.20 1.11 3.89
C TRP A 30 1.67 -0.32 3.83
N GLN A 31 0.54 -0.49 3.16
CA GLN A 31 0.04 -1.82 2.80
C GLN A 31 1.09 -2.54 1.93
N ASP A 32 1.39 -3.78 2.27
CA ASP A 32 2.44 -4.56 1.58
C ASP A 32 2.07 -6.05 1.51
N ASN A 33 0.80 -6.34 1.27
CA ASN A 33 0.26 -7.68 1.08
C ASN A 33 -0.07 -7.94 -0.40
N GLN A 34 -0.46 -9.17 -0.70
CA GLN A 34 -0.75 -9.59 -2.09
C GLN A 34 -1.88 -8.79 -2.75
N ALA A 35 -2.80 -8.23 -1.97
CA ALA A 35 -3.90 -7.42 -2.49
C ALA A 35 -3.41 -6.22 -3.30
N VAL A 36 -2.22 -5.69 -2.99
CA VAL A 36 -1.60 -4.58 -3.74
C VAL A 36 -1.40 -4.93 -5.22
N SER A 37 -1.06 -6.19 -5.52
CA SER A 37 -0.77 -6.66 -6.87
C SER A 37 -1.94 -7.42 -7.52
N GLN A 38 -3.05 -7.59 -6.82
CA GLN A 38 -4.21 -8.37 -7.30
C GLN A 38 -5.43 -7.54 -7.62
N ASN A 39 -5.57 -6.36 -7.01
CA ASN A 39 -6.76 -5.55 -7.10
C ASN A 39 -6.55 -4.31 -7.95
N GLU A 40 -7.47 -4.10 -8.89
CA GLU A 40 -7.60 -2.86 -9.63
C GLU A 40 -9.01 -2.32 -9.43
N MET A 41 -9.14 -1.03 -9.23
CA MET A 41 -10.44 -0.40 -8.99
C MET A 41 -10.43 1.07 -9.38
N MET A 42 -11.63 1.63 -9.55
CA MET A 42 -11.79 3.06 -9.80
C MET A 42 -11.39 3.87 -8.55
N GLN A 43 -11.06 5.13 -8.74
CA GLN A 43 -10.48 5.96 -7.66
C GLN A 43 -11.41 6.06 -6.43
N GLU A 44 -12.72 6.25 -6.63
CA GLU A 44 -13.67 6.32 -5.50
C GLU A 44 -13.79 4.97 -4.77
N GLU A 45 -13.75 3.87 -5.50
CA GLU A 45 -13.71 2.53 -4.92
C GLU A 45 -12.41 2.32 -4.12
N ALA A 46 -11.29 2.85 -4.62
CA ALA A 46 -10.00 2.78 -3.94
C ALA A 46 -10.03 3.53 -2.61
N ILE A 47 -10.63 4.70 -2.58
CA ILE A 47 -10.81 5.48 -1.34
C ILE A 47 -11.62 4.65 -0.32
N ALA A 48 -12.77 4.10 -0.75
CA ALA A 48 -13.63 3.30 0.12
C ALA A 48 -12.95 2.01 0.57
N TYR A 49 -12.21 1.35 -0.32
CA TYR A 49 -11.46 0.15 -0.01
C TYR A 49 -10.47 0.37 1.12
N CYS A 50 -9.66 1.43 1.03
CA CYS A 50 -8.68 1.74 2.07
C CYS A 50 -9.35 2.09 3.40
N GLN A 51 -10.45 2.84 3.38
CA GLN A 51 -11.19 3.20 4.60
C GLN A 51 -11.78 1.97 5.32
N LYS A 52 -12.08 0.92 4.59
CA LYS A 52 -12.64 -0.33 5.15
C LYS A 52 -11.58 -1.39 5.45
N LEU A 53 -10.33 -1.14 5.05
CA LEU A 53 -9.25 -2.12 5.21
C LEU A 53 -8.95 -2.35 6.70
N LYS A 54 -8.94 -3.62 7.08
CA LYS A 54 -8.47 -4.09 8.39
C LYS A 54 -7.22 -4.92 8.14
N LEU A 55 -6.09 -4.42 8.57
CA LEU A 55 -4.80 -5.06 8.30
C LEU A 55 -3.85 -4.81 9.48
N ASP A 56 -3.20 -5.86 9.95
CA ASP A 56 -2.23 -5.82 11.06
C ASP A 56 -2.77 -5.17 12.34
N GLY A 57 -4.08 -5.35 12.61
CA GLY A 57 -4.75 -4.79 13.78
C GLY A 57 -5.11 -3.32 13.67
N PHE A 58 -4.92 -2.69 12.52
CA PHE A 58 -5.25 -1.28 12.27
C PHE A 58 -6.45 -1.14 11.35
N GLU A 59 -7.26 -0.10 11.60
CA GLU A 59 -8.47 0.22 10.83
C GLU A 59 -8.46 1.65 10.30
N ASP A 60 -7.35 2.38 10.43
CA ASP A 60 -7.18 3.77 10.03
C ASP A 60 -6.41 3.94 8.72
N TRP A 61 -6.56 2.96 7.82
CA TRP A 61 -5.99 3.00 6.49
C TRP A 61 -6.71 4.00 5.60
N ARG A 62 -5.99 4.57 4.66
CA ARG A 62 -6.52 5.51 3.67
C ARG A 62 -5.74 5.43 2.36
N LEU A 63 -6.33 5.94 1.30
CA LEU A 63 -5.63 6.11 0.03
C LEU A 63 -4.59 7.23 0.19
N PRO A 64 -3.33 7.02 -0.22
CA PRO A 64 -2.29 8.04 -0.06
C PRO A 64 -2.56 9.27 -0.92
N THR A 65 -2.11 10.43 -0.44
CA THR A 65 -1.99 11.63 -1.27
C THR A 65 -0.85 11.45 -2.27
N LEU A 66 -0.84 12.27 -3.31
CA LEU A 66 0.27 12.28 -4.28
C LEU A 66 1.61 12.54 -3.59
N LYS A 67 1.63 13.51 -2.67
CA LYS A 67 2.84 13.83 -1.89
C LYS A 67 3.34 12.63 -1.11
N GLU A 68 2.44 11.90 -0.46
CA GLU A 68 2.79 10.68 0.27
C GLU A 68 3.29 9.58 -0.67
N ALA A 69 2.61 9.37 -1.79
CA ALA A 69 3.02 8.36 -2.77
C ALA A 69 4.44 8.60 -3.29
N TYR A 70 4.83 9.85 -3.51
CA TYR A 70 6.19 10.19 -3.91
C TYR A 70 7.25 9.80 -2.88
N THR A 71 6.90 9.74 -1.60
CA THR A 71 7.87 9.41 -0.54
C THR A 71 8.43 8.00 -0.64
N ILE A 72 7.74 7.08 -1.32
CA ILE A 72 8.22 5.71 -1.53
C ILE A 72 8.78 5.48 -2.94
N VAL A 73 8.89 6.53 -3.75
CA VAL A 73 9.53 6.47 -5.07
C VAL A 73 11.03 6.61 -4.90
N ASP A 74 11.77 5.74 -5.58
CA ASP A 74 13.22 5.81 -5.71
C ASP A 74 13.57 5.94 -7.20
N LEU A 75 13.93 7.14 -7.63
CA LEU A 75 14.22 7.43 -9.05
C LEU A 75 15.54 6.83 -9.53
N THR A 76 16.34 6.23 -8.65
CA THR A 76 17.53 5.46 -9.05
C THR A 76 17.19 4.03 -9.46
N ARG A 77 15.92 3.65 -9.33
CA ARG A 77 15.39 2.32 -9.63
C ARG A 77 14.28 2.42 -10.66
N GLU A 78 14.04 1.33 -11.36
CA GLU A 78 12.93 1.23 -12.32
C GLU A 78 12.26 -0.13 -12.24
N ARG A 79 11.02 -0.20 -12.65
CA ARG A 79 10.16 -1.39 -12.81
C ARG A 79 10.21 -2.37 -11.64
N PRO A 80 9.92 -1.96 -10.41
CA PRO A 80 9.40 -0.65 -10.02
C PRO A 80 10.46 0.34 -9.54
N ALA A 81 10.13 1.61 -9.68
CA ALA A 81 10.83 2.73 -9.07
C ALA A 81 10.39 2.88 -7.59
N LEU A 82 10.46 1.80 -6.87
CA LEU A 82 9.98 1.66 -5.50
C LEU A 82 11.17 1.47 -4.56
N LYS A 83 11.15 2.16 -3.43
CA LYS A 83 12.16 1.97 -2.37
C LYS A 83 12.37 0.50 -2.04
N LYS A 84 13.56 0.16 -1.60
CA LYS A 84 13.89 -1.18 -1.10
C LYS A 84 13.05 -1.53 0.13
N GLY A 85 12.82 -2.83 0.32
CA GLY A 85 12.19 -3.37 1.53
C GLY A 85 10.71 -3.68 1.39
N PHE A 86 10.05 -3.28 0.31
CA PHE A 86 8.68 -3.71 0.01
C PHE A 86 8.67 -5.13 -0.56
N GLU A 87 7.76 -5.96 -0.05
CA GLU A 87 7.54 -7.31 -0.57
C GLU A 87 6.72 -7.30 -1.87
N MET A 88 5.69 -6.44 -1.93
CA MET A 88 4.86 -6.29 -3.11
C MET A 88 5.45 -5.20 -4.02
N ARG A 89 6.18 -5.65 -5.03
CA ARG A 89 6.95 -4.81 -5.95
C ARG A 89 6.30 -4.76 -7.33
N ASP A 90 5.12 -4.17 -7.40
CA ASP A 90 4.35 -4.01 -8.61
C ASP A 90 4.77 -2.73 -9.35
N ASP A 91 4.94 -2.78 -10.66
CA ASP A 91 5.36 -1.66 -11.48
C ASP A 91 4.18 -0.98 -12.23
N GLU A 92 2.97 -1.32 -11.87
CA GLU A 92 1.77 -0.76 -12.46
C GLU A 92 1.48 0.68 -11.98
N ARG A 93 0.33 1.20 -12.38
CA ARG A 93 -0.16 2.51 -11.97
C ARG A 93 -1.02 2.39 -10.73
N PHE A 94 -0.83 3.32 -9.81
CA PHE A 94 -1.49 3.37 -8.52
C PHE A 94 -2.27 4.66 -8.35
N TRP A 95 -3.50 4.57 -7.83
CA TRP A 95 -4.29 5.74 -7.50
C TRP A 95 -3.71 6.50 -6.30
N THR A 96 -3.93 7.82 -6.30
CA THR A 96 -3.81 8.67 -5.13
C THR A 96 -5.15 9.32 -4.82
N SER A 97 -5.29 9.89 -3.62
CA SER A 97 -6.48 10.64 -3.22
C SER A 97 -6.49 12.08 -3.72
N THR A 98 -5.38 12.58 -4.26
CA THR A 98 -5.24 13.98 -4.67
C THR A 98 -6.02 14.25 -5.94
N PRO A 99 -7.03 15.13 -5.91
CA PRO A 99 -7.78 15.49 -7.12
C PRO A 99 -6.91 16.32 -8.07
N PHE A 100 -7.21 16.23 -9.36
CA PHE A 100 -6.58 17.09 -10.35
C PHE A 100 -7.23 18.47 -10.33
N ALA A 101 -6.45 19.50 -10.00
CA ALA A 101 -6.98 20.85 -9.74
C ALA A 101 -7.79 21.44 -10.90
N LYS A 102 -7.44 21.12 -12.16
CA LYS A 102 -8.17 21.60 -13.34
C LYS A 102 -9.49 20.88 -13.58
N ASN A 103 -9.70 19.70 -13.00
CA ASN A 103 -10.93 18.91 -13.17
C ASN A 103 -11.18 18.01 -11.96
N PRO A 104 -11.35 18.57 -10.75
CA PRO A 104 -11.32 17.81 -9.51
C PRO A 104 -12.47 16.82 -9.35
N GLY A 105 -13.58 17.05 -10.03
CA GLY A 105 -14.74 16.14 -10.00
C GLY A 105 -14.56 14.87 -10.82
N LYS A 106 -13.71 14.87 -11.83
CA LYS A 106 -13.58 13.78 -12.82
C LYS A 106 -12.19 13.16 -12.90
N GLU A 107 -11.16 13.85 -12.47
CA GLU A 107 -9.78 13.39 -12.57
C GLU A 107 -9.04 13.48 -11.24
N ALA A 108 -8.15 12.52 -11.01
CA ALA A 108 -7.27 12.48 -9.86
C ALA A 108 -5.87 12.07 -10.31
N TRP A 109 -4.89 12.33 -9.47
CA TRP A 109 -3.51 11.92 -9.73
C TRP A 109 -3.33 10.43 -9.52
N ARG A 110 -2.65 9.80 -10.45
CA ARG A 110 -2.12 8.44 -10.33
C ARG A 110 -0.60 8.49 -10.51
N ILE A 111 0.08 7.51 -9.98
CA ILE A 111 1.53 7.38 -10.12
C ILE A 111 1.86 6.07 -10.81
N SER A 112 2.72 6.13 -11.84
CA SER A 112 3.27 4.93 -12.47
C SER A 112 4.51 4.49 -11.71
N MET A 113 4.48 3.28 -11.19
CA MET A 113 5.64 2.73 -10.48
C MET A 113 6.68 2.14 -11.42
N SER A 114 6.46 2.13 -12.74
CA SER A 114 7.52 1.75 -13.70
C SER A 114 8.74 2.67 -13.57
N TYR A 115 8.50 3.98 -13.54
CA TYR A 115 9.57 5.00 -13.50
C TYR A 115 9.33 6.08 -12.43
N GLY A 116 8.26 5.99 -11.66
CA GLY A 116 7.95 7.00 -10.63
C GLY A 116 7.32 8.28 -11.17
N GLU A 117 6.61 8.21 -12.29
CA GLU A 117 5.96 9.36 -12.92
C GLU A 117 4.50 9.48 -12.52
N ALA A 118 4.06 10.70 -12.20
CA ALA A 118 2.67 11.00 -11.88
C ALA A 118 1.98 11.71 -13.04
N GLU A 119 0.71 11.38 -13.25
CA GLU A 119 -0.16 12.07 -14.21
C GLU A 119 -1.61 12.04 -13.73
N PRO A 120 -2.41 13.06 -14.07
CA PRO A 120 -3.84 13.02 -13.81
C PRO A 120 -4.54 12.07 -14.78
N TYR A 121 -5.58 11.40 -14.31
CA TYR A 121 -6.37 10.53 -15.15
C TYR A 121 -7.81 10.43 -14.68
N LYS A 122 -8.69 9.97 -15.57
CA LYS A 122 -10.13 9.86 -15.31
C LYS A 122 -10.39 8.87 -14.17
N LYS A 123 -11.15 9.29 -13.16
CA LYS A 123 -11.49 8.50 -11.97
C LYS A 123 -12.23 7.20 -12.27
N ASN A 124 -12.89 7.11 -13.44
CA ASN A 124 -13.64 5.92 -13.86
C ASN A 124 -12.79 4.84 -14.53
N ARG A 125 -11.49 4.92 -14.41
CA ARG A 125 -10.55 3.89 -14.85
C ARG A 125 -10.04 3.12 -13.64
N SER A 126 -9.69 1.86 -13.86
CA SER A 126 -9.24 0.96 -12.77
C SER A 126 -7.73 0.87 -12.73
N TYR A 127 -7.15 1.14 -11.56
CA TYR A 127 -5.72 1.03 -11.29
C TYR A 127 -5.48 0.37 -9.94
N ARG A 128 -4.22 0.05 -9.67
CA ARG A 128 -3.78 -0.55 -8.40
C ARG A 128 -4.00 0.40 -7.23
N VAL A 129 -4.03 -0.18 -6.04
CA VAL A 129 -4.23 0.54 -4.78
C VAL A 129 -3.22 0.03 -3.76
N ARG A 130 -2.54 0.96 -3.11
CA ARG A 130 -1.70 0.70 -1.94
C ARG A 130 -2.11 1.67 -0.85
N CYS A 131 -2.75 1.17 0.18
CA CYS A 131 -3.21 1.99 1.29
C CYS A 131 -2.05 2.41 2.21
N VAL A 132 -2.24 3.51 2.92
CA VAL A 132 -1.27 4.07 3.86
C VAL A 132 -1.99 4.43 5.16
N ARG A 133 -1.25 4.47 6.26
CA ARG A 133 -1.71 5.01 7.54
C ARG A 133 -0.59 5.80 8.23
N GLY A 134 -0.97 6.59 9.18
CA GLY A 134 -0.06 7.46 9.90
C GLY A 134 0.04 8.86 9.29
N GLU A 135 0.96 9.66 9.80
CA GLU A 135 1.19 11.03 9.36
C GLU A 135 2.63 11.20 8.91
N LEU A 136 2.83 12.05 7.88
CA LEU A 136 4.17 12.42 7.45
C LEU A 136 4.91 13.14 8.57
N LYS A 137 6.07 12.63 8.94
CA LYS A 137 7.03 13.36 9.77
C LYS A 137 7.69 14.44 8.93
N HIS A 138 7.73 15.64 9.48
CA HIS A 138 8.41 16.77 8.86
C HIS A 138 9.87 16.85 9.28
#